data_ba597bb1dd4541fdcb6ccbe0083cb5d8
#
_entry.id   ba597bb1dd4541fdcb6ccbe0083cb5d8
#
_cell.length_a   1.000
_cell.length_b   1.000
_cell.length_c   1.000
_cell.angle_alpha   90.00
_cell.angle_beta   90.00
_cell.angle_gamma   90.00
#
_symmetry.space_group_name_H-M   'P 1'
#
loop_
_entity.id
_entity.type
_entity.pdbx_description
1 polymer ?
#
loop_
_entity_poly.entity_id
_entity_poly.type
_entity_poly.pdbx_seq_one_letter_code
_entity_poly.pdbx_strand_id
1 'polypeptide(L)'
;MIAAVEAYLAVRRLAGFTLSNNECLLRSFAAWAGNRGECVVRTTTLLAWASHGPSLAQRHRRYETVRQFAVDAQLDDPRHETPPAHYFGYRRTRRPPRLYTSAEIDQLLVAAAHLVPQHALTPHTYVALISLLVATGLRISEALALQVADLSGDGLVIRKTKFQKTRLVPLHPTALAGLEQYLRQASRPPSLRSWIFVSDWGYQLRYRDVRAVFRRLVARAQLRADGGRAPTLHGLRHTFAVRALQATPTGRAQIGQAMRALATYLGHVSIVSTYWYLEATPELLTDVATASERLVTEEPL
;
A
#
# COMPACT_ATOMS: atom_id res chain seq x y z
N MET A 1 9.09 -29.44 -12.36
CA MET A 1 8.72 -28.03 -12.25
C MET A 1 8.02 -27.69 -10.93
N ILE A 2 6.85 -28.28 -10.60
CA ILE A 2 6.08 -27.89 -9.39
C ILE A 2 6.87 -28.13 -8.09
N ALA A 3 7.59 -29.25 -7.96
CA ALA A 3 8.42 -29.54 -6.80
C ALA A 3 9.53 -28.49 -6.59
N ALA A 4 10.18 -28.04 -7.67
CA ALA A 4 11.20 -26.96 -7.61
C ALA A 4 10.59 -25.63 -7.18
N VAL A 5 9.38 -25.30 -7.66
CA VAL A 5 8.65 -24.10 -7.22
C VAL A 5 8.32 -24.15 -5.73
N GLU A 6 7.85 -25.29 -5.22
CA GLU A 6 7.52 -25.43 -3.79
C GLU A 6 8.79 -25.35 -2.90
N ALA A 7 9.89 -25.95 -3.33
CA ALA A 7 11.18 -25.83 -2.63
C ALA A 7 11.66 -24.37 -2.56
N TYR A 8 11.63 -23.67 -3.70
CA TYR A 8 11.95 -22.24 -3.76
C TYR A 8 11.08 -21.40 -2.83
N LEU A 9 9.76 -21.61 -2.85
CA LEU A 9 8.83 -20.89 -1.99
C LEU A 9 9.08 -21.19 -0.51
N ALA A 10 9.42 -22.43 -0.15
CA ALA A 10 9.75 -22.81 1.22
C ALA A 10 10.99 -22.06 1.73
N VAL A 11 12.08 -22.06 0.97
CA VAL A 11 13.33 -21.35 1.32
C VAL A 11 13.08 -19.85 1.47
N ARG A 12 12.34 -19.24 0.55
CA ARG A 12 12.03 -17.80 0.61
C ARG A 12 11.14 -17.45 1.80
N ARG A 13 10.23 -18.35 2.20
CA ARG A 13 9.41 -18.17 3.40
C ARG A 13 10.22 -18.25 4.68
N LEU A 14 11.18 -19.16 4.77
CA LEU A 14 12.13 -19.23 5.89
C LEU A 14 12.94 -17.93 6.01
N ALA A 15 13.28 -17.29 4.90
CA ALA A 15 13.91 -15.98 4.86
C ALA A 15 12.94 -14.79 5.16
N GLY A 16 11.69 -15.05 5.58
CA GLY A 16 10.72 -14.04 6.00
C GLY A 16 9.89 -13.39 4.88
N PHE A 17 9.94 -13.91 3.65
CA PHE A 17 9.14 -13.39 2.53
C PHE A 17 7.77 -14.06 2.48
N THR A 18 6.68 -13.29 2.42
CA THR A 18 5.31 -13.82 2.31
C THR A 18 4.94 -14.32 0.90
N LEU A 19 5.51 -13.74 -0.14
CA LEU A 19 5.42 -14.13 -1.57
C LEU A 19 4.01 -14.46 -2.14
N SER A 20 2.91 -14.13 -1.49
CA SER A 20 1.54 -14.56 -1.85
C SER A 20 1.20 -14.38 -3.33
N ASN A 21 1.58 -13.24 -3.91
CA ASN A 21 1.33 -12.98 -5.32
C ASN A 21 2.31 -13.73 -6.25
N ASN A 22 3.57 -13.88 -5.83
CA ASN A 22 4.58 -14.58 -6.61
C ASN A 22 4.31 -16.07 -6.63
N GLU A 23 3.86 -16.64 -5.50
CA GLU A 23 3.39 -18.01 -5.38
C GLU A 23 2.30 -18.35 -6.42
N CYS A 24 1.25 -17.51 -6.50
CA CYS A 24 0.20 -17.70 -7.49
C CYS A 24 0.73 -17.71 -8.92
N LEU A 25 1.65 -16.79 -9.25
CA LEU A 25 2.26 -16.71 -10.57
C LEU A 25 3.17 -17.91 -10.86
N LEU A 26 4.00 -18.33 -9.90
CA LEU A 26 4.91 -19.46 -10.06
C LEU A 26 4.15 -20.76 -10.24
N ARG A 27 3.12 -21.03 -9.42
CA ARG A 27 2.27 -22.22 -9.58
C ARG A 27 1.51 -22.21 -10.90
N SER A 28 1.00 -21.05 -11.33
CA SER A 28 0.35 -20.92 -12.63
C SER A 28 1.30 -21.22 -13.79
N PHE A 29 2.54 -20.75 -13.71
CA PHE A 29 3.56 -21.05 -14.70
C PHE A 29 3.93 -22.56 -14.68
N ALA A 30 4.16 -23.14 -13.50
CA ALA A 30 4.49 -24.54 -13.37
C ALA A 30 3.42 -25.46 -13.95
N ALA A 31 2.13 -25.14 -13.75
CA ALA A 31 1.02 -25.85 -14.36
C ALA A 31 1.00 -25.68 -15.89
N TRP A 32 1.26 -24.47 -16.39
CA TRP A 32 1.35 -24.19 -17.83
C TRP A 32 2.47 -24.96 -18.52
N ALA A 33 3.66 -25.00 -17.91
CA ALA A 33 4.82 -25.75 -18.41
C ALA A 33 4.57 -27.27 -18.32
N GLY A 34 4.02 -27.76 -17.20
CA GLY A 34 3.68 -29.17 -17.00
C GLY A 34 2.70 -29.70 -18.03
N ASN A 35 1.70 -28.91 -18.44
CA ASN A 35 0.77 -29.30 -19.53
C ASN A 35 1.46 -29.44 -20.90
N ARG A 36 2.71 -29.00 -21.02
CA ARG A 36 3.58 -29.16 -22.22
C ARG A 36 4.65 -30.22 -22.03
N GLY A 37 4.59 -30.96 -20.92
CA GLY A 37 5.60 -31.97 -20.59
C GLY A 37 6.94 -31.39 -20.13
N GLU A 38 7.01 -30.11 -19.82
CA GLU A 38 8.25 -29.45 -19.44
C GLU A 38 8.48 -29.52 -17.92
N CYS A 39 9.64 -30.04 -17.53
CA CYS A 39 10.05 -30.14 -16.12
C CYS A 39 10.99 -29.01 -15.68
N VAL A 40 11.55 -28.25 -16.62
CA VAL A 40 12.50 -27.15 -16.41
C VAL A 40 12.00 -25.86 -17.05
N VAL A 41 12.52 -24.73 -16.62
CA VAL A 41 12.17 -23.43 -17.23
C VAL A 41 12.82 -23.34 -18.61
N ARG A 42 12.00 -23.11 -19.64
CA ARG A 42 12.42 -22.74 -20.98
C ARG A 42 12.03 -21.29 -21.26
N THR A 43 12.94 -20.54 -21.85
CA THR A 43 12.71 -19.11 -22.18
C THR A 43 11.51 -18.93 -23.10
N THR A 44 11.37 -19.79 -24.09
CA THR A 44 10.25 -19.77 -25.05
C THR A 44 8.90 -19.99 -24.37
N THR A 45 8.83 -20.99 -23.47
CA THR A 45 7.61 -21.28 -22.69
C THR A 45 7.26 -20.16 -21.72
N LEU A 46 8.27 -19.58 -21.06
CA LEU A 46 8.07 -18.42 -20.19
C LEU A 46 7.52 -17.22 -20.97
N LEU A 47 8.08 -16.93 -22.14
CA LEU A 47 7.63 -15.82 -23.00
C LEU A 47 6.18 -16.03 -23.46
N ALA A 48 5.84 -17.24 -23.92
CA ALA A 48 4.49 -17.58 -24.32
C ALA A 48 3.50 -17.37 -23.15
N TRP A 49 3.79 -17.92 -21.97
CA TRP A 49 2.91 -17.76 -20.79
C TRP A 49 2.82 -16.33 -20.30
N ALA A 50 3.92 -15.60 -20.24
CA ALA A 50 3.94 -14.22 -19.77
C ALA A 50 3.16 -13.29 -20.71
N SER A 51 3.19 -13.54 -22.01
CA SER A 51 2.48 -12.76 -23.04
C SER A 51 0.95 -12.79 -22.90
N HIS A 52 0.39 -13.79 -22.23
CA HIS A 52 -1.04 -13.82 -21.90
C HIS A 52 -1.44 -12.80 -20.79
N GLY A 53 -0.50 -12.04 -20.25
CA GLY A 53 -0.81 -10.96 -19.30
C GLY A 53 -1.63 -9.85 -19.98
N PRO A 54 -2.70 -9.33 -19.32
CA PRO A 54 -3.63 -8.36 -19.93
C PRO A 54 -3.01 -6.98 -20.18
N SER A 55 -1.85 -6.69 -19.58
CA SER A 55 -1.13 -5.42 -19.78
C SER A 55 0.37 -5.65 -19.80
N LEU A 56 1.13 -4.70 -20.38
CA LEU A 56 2.59 -4.75 -20.41
C LEU A 56 3.20 -4.88 -19.00
N ALA A 57 2.64 -4.16 -18.01
CA ALA A 57 3.05 -4.28 -16.62
C ALA A 57 2.82 -5.69 -16.04
N GLN A 58 1.71 -6.32 -16.39
CA GLN A 58 1.40 -7.69 -15.97
C GLN A 58 2.30 -8.71 -16.67
N ARG A 59 2.57 -8.55 -17.97
CA ARG A 59 3.51 -9.38 -18.73
C ARG A 59 4.91 -9.32 -18.15
N HIS A 60 5.41 -8.12 -17.92
CA HIS A 60 6.69 -7.88 -17.26
C HIS A 60 6.75 -8.54 -15.87
N ARG A 61 5.72 -8.35 -15.04
CA ARG A 61 5.65 -8.94 -13.71
C ARG A 61 5.66 -10.47 -13.75
N ARG A 62 4.86 -11.08 -14.62
CA ARG A 62 4.85 -12.55 -14.83
C ARG A 62 6.24 -13.03 -15.18
N TYR A 63 6.85 -12.42 -16.17
CA TYR A 63 8.17 -12.77 -16.67
C TYR A 63 9.24 -12.66 -15.58
N GLU A 64 9.37 -11.50 -14.94
CA GLU A 64 10.40 -11.29 -13.92
C GLU A 64 10.22 -12.19 -12.69
N THR A 65 8.98 -12.52 -12.31
CA THR A 65 8.73 -13.46 -11.21
C THR A 65 9.29 -14.85 -11.52
N VAL A 66 9.05 -15.38 -12.73
CA VAL A 66 9.55 -16.70 -13.11
C VAL A 66 11.04 -16.64 -13.42
N ARG A 67 11.54 -15.56 -14.05
CA ARG A 67 12.98 -15.35 -14.27
C ARG A 67 13.77 -15.40 -12.95
N GLN A 68 13.27 -14.73 -11.91
CA GLN A 68 13.91 -14.76 -10.59
C GLN A 68 13.95 -16.19 -10.00
N PHE A 69 12.88 -16.96 -10.18
CA PHE A 69 12.85 -18.36 -9.81
C PHE A 69 13.83 -19.19 -10.66
N ALA A 70 13.90 -18.94 -11.97
CA ALA A 70 14.77 -19.68 -12.87
C ALA A 70 16.27 -19.51 -12.54
N VAL A 71 16.68 -18.27 -12.16
CA VAL A 71 18.05 -17.99 -11.70
C VAL A 71 18.41 -18.82 -10.46
N ASP A 72 17.46 -18.93 -9.53
CA ASP A 72 17.67 -19.71 -8.30
C ASP A 72 17.65 -21.22 -8.60
N ALA A 73 16.65 -21.67 -9.36
CA ALA A 73 16.50 -23.09 -9.72
C ALA A 73 17.64 -23.65 -10.59
N GLN A 74 18.33 -22.80 -11.36
CA GLN A 74 19.49 -23.20 -12.17
C GLN A 74 20.69 -23.63 -11.29
N LEU A 75 20.76 -23.14 -10.04
CA LEU A 75 21.81 -23.55 -9.10
C LEU A 75 21.67 -25.04 -8.71
N ASP A 76 20.43 -25.52 -8.63
CA ASP A 76 20.12 -26.91 -8.26
C ASP A 76 20.03 -27.83 -9.49
N ASP A 77 19.50 -27.32 -10.61
CA ASP A 77 19.38 -28.07 -11.87
C ASP A 77 19.81 -27.17 -13.06
N PRO A 78 21.03 -27.34 -13.59
CA PRO A 78 21.57 -26.56 -14.72
C PRO A 78 20.74 -26.59 -16.00
N ARG A 79 19.77 -27.50 -16.11
CA ARG A 79 18.88 -27.59 -17.30
C ARG A 79 17.86 -26.45 -17.34
N HIS A 80 17.64 -25.72 -16.21
CA HIS A 80 16.84 -24.51 -16.24
C HIS A 80 17.54 -23.41 -17.02
N GLU A 81 16.86 -22.83 -18.00
CA GLU A 81 17.36 -21.65 -18.70
C GLU A 81 17.20 -20.41 -17.83
N THR A 82 18.19 -19.52 -17.87
CA THR A 82 18.09 -18.18 -17.25
C THR A 82 17.70 -17.15 -18.32
N PRO A 83 16.42 -16.75 -18.38
CA PRO A 83 15.94 -15.82 -19.38
C PRO A 83 16.55 -14.41 -19.18
N PRO A 84 16.75 -13.62 -20.25
CA PRO A 84 17.36 -12.30 -20.17
C PRO A 84 16.51 -11.35 -19.30
N ALA A 85 17.17 -10.44 -18.57
CA ALA A 85 16.49 -9.45 -17.77
C ALA A 85 15.75 -8.42 -18.64
N HIS A 86 14.65 -7.86 -18.12
CA HIS A 86 13.91 -6.76 -18.74
C HIS A 86 13.40 -6.98 -20.17
N TYR A 87 13.14 -8.20 -20.56
CA TYR A 87 12.70 -8.56 -21.91
C TYR A 87 11.55 -7.71 -22.44
N PHE A 88 10.52 -7.44 -21.62
CA PHE A 88 9.36 -6.64 -22.04
C PHE A 88 9.61 -5.12 -22.05
N GLY A 89 10.81 -4.63 -21.76
CA GLY A 89 11.15 -3.21 -21.80
C GLY A 89 10.28 -2.31 -20.90
N TYR A 90 9.52 -2.90 -19.96
CA TYR A 90 8.62 -2.15 -19.11
C TYR A 90 9.40 -1.28 -18.12
N ARG A 91 9.29 0.03 -18.27
CA ARG A 91 9.72 1.00 -17.26
C ARG A 91 8.52 1.45 -16.46
N ARG A 92 8.58 1.24 -15.16
CA ARG A 92 7.54 1.73 -14.26
C ARG A 92 7.62 3.25 -14.18
N THR A 93 6.82 3.95 -14.97
CA THR A 93 6.64 5.39 -14.79
C THR A 93 5.87 5.62 -13.49
N ARG A 94 6.51 6.26 -12.52
CA ARG A 94 5.83 6.75 -11.34
C ARG A 94 5.07 8.00 -11.73
N ARG A 95 3.75 7.95 -11.65
CA ARG A 95 2.91 9.13 -11.88
C ARG A 95 2.61 9.76 -10.52
N PRO A 96 2.47 11.11 -10.38
CA PRO A 96 2.11 11.77 -9.13
C PRO A 96 0.87 11.12 -8.51
N PRO A 97 0.74 11.01 -7.18
CA PRO A 97 -0.43 10.41 -6.56
C PRO A 97 -1.66 11.28 -6.75
N ARG A 98 -2.85 10.66 -6.80
CA ARG A 98 -4.09 11.40 -6.62
C ARG A 98 -4.22 11.79 -5.15
N LEU A 99 -4.38 13.07 -4.89
CA LEU A 99 -4.61 13.60 -3.56
C LEU A 99 -6.11 13.90 -3.38
N TYR A 100 -6.57 13.82 -2.14
CA TYR A 100 -7.93 14.18 -1.77
C TYR A 100 -7.96 15.59 -1.20
N THR A 101 -8.89 16.42 -1.65
CA THR A 101 -9.22 17.68 -1.01
C THR A 101 -9.95 17.43 0.32
N SER A 102 -10.04 18.45 1.19
CA SER A 102 -10.84 18.35 2.42
C SER A 102 -12.30 18.07 2.11
N ALA A 103 -12.86 18.78 1.13
CA ALA A 103 -14.25 18.58 0.71
C ALA A 103 -14.52 17.16 0.20
N GLU A 104 -13.59 16.55 -0.53
CA GLU A 104 -13.74 15.16 -1.00
C GLU A 104 -13.68 14.15 0.17
N ILE A 105 -12.86 14.42 1.18
CA ILE A 105 -12.82 13.60 2.41
C ILE A 105 -14.15 13.71 3.14
N ASP A 106 -14.68 14.91 3.31
CA ASP A 106 -15.98 15.14 3.96
C ASP A 106 -17.11 14.44 3.20
N GLN A 107 -17.13 14.52 1.87
CA GLN A 107 -18.09 13.80 1.03
C GLN A 107 -17.98 12.27 1.21
N LEU A 108 -16.77 11.72 1.34
CA LEU A 108 -16.58 10.30 1.62
C LEU A 108 -17.11 9.91 3.00
N LEU A 109 -16.89 10.74 4.02
CA LEU A 109 -17.38 10.51 5.38
C LEU A 109 -18.91 10.59 5.43
N VAL A 110 -19.50 11.59 4.78
CA VAL A 110 -20.96 11.69 4.64
C VAL A 110 -21.52 10.46 3.91
N ALA A 111 -20.91 10.04 2.80
CA ALA A 111 -21.33 8.85 2.08
C ALA A 111 -21.22 7.59 2.96
N ALA A 112 -20.19 7.49 3.80
CA ALA A 112 -20.00 6.37 4.72
C ALA A 112 -21.05 6.36 5.84
N ALA A 113 -21.38 7.51 6.42
CA ALA A 113 -22.41 7.65 7.43
C ALA A 113 -23.81 7.20 6.94
N HIS A 114 -24.05 7.28 5.62
CA HIS A 114 -25.31 6.88 5.01
C HIS A 114 -25.26 5.50 4.33
N LEU A 115 -24.32 4.63 4.69
CA LEU A 115 -24.31 3.26 4.18
C LEU A 115 -25.55 2.47 4.61
N VAL A 116 -26.08 1.65 3.71
CA VAL A 116 -27.19 0.72 4.00
C VAL A 116 -26.71 -0.73 3.75
N PRO A 117 -27.26 -1.71 4.46
CA PRO A 117 -28.35 -1.62 5.41
C PRO A 117 -27.90 -0.90 6.69
N GLN A 118 -28.83 -0.18 7.28
CA GLN A 118 -28.62 0.60 8.50
C GLN A 118 -28.50 -0.28 9.76
N HIS A 119 -27.97 -1.50 9.61
CA HIS A 119 -27.51 -2.25 10.77
C HIS A 119 -26.41 -1.43 11.41
N ALA A 120 -26.67 -1.04 12.57
CA ALA A 120 -26.14 0.15 13.21
C ALA A 120 -24.60 0.25 13.26
N LEU A 121 -23.84 -0.81 12.96
CA LEU A 121 -22.37 -0.76 13.04
C LEU A 121 -21.69 -0.39 11.71
N THR A 122 -22.15 -0.89 10.55
CA THR A 122 -21.46 -0.71 9.28
C THR A 122 -21.15 0.76 8.95
N PRO A 123 -22.09 1.73 9.04
CA PRO A 123 -21.79 3.15 8.81
C PRO A 123 -20.70 3.66 9.75
N HIS A 124 -20.82 3.38 11.05
CA HIS A 124 -19.85 3.79 12.06
C HIS A 124 -18.47 3.20 11.81
N THR A 125 -18.40 1.93 11.39
CA THR A 125 -17.15 1.25 11.06
C THR A 125 -16.43 1.95 9.89
N TYR A 126 -17.14 2.28 8.82
CA TYR A 126 -16.51 2.92 7.66
C TYR A 126 -16.17 4.39 7.90
N VAL A 127 -16.97 5.12 8.67
CA VAL A 127 -16.61 6.48 9.12
C VAL A 127 -15.34 6.42 9.95
N ALA A 128 -15.26 5.58 10.97
CA ALA A 128 -14.09 5.47 11.83
C ALA A 128 -12.85 4.98 11.06
N LEU A 129 -12.99 4.01 10.16
CA LEU A 129 -11.89 3.49 9.34
C LEU A 129 -11.32 4.57 8.39
N ILE A 130 -12.19 5.28 7.67
CA ILE A 130 -11.75 6.35 6.75
C ILE A 130 -11.11 7.49 7.53
N SER A 131 -11.72 7.93 8.64
CA SER A 131 -11.16 8.97 9.52
C SER A 131 -9.77 8.58 10.03
N LEU A 132 -9.59 7.34 10.49
CA LEU A 132 -8.30 6.86 10.95
C LEU A 132 -7.25 6.86 9.81
N LEU A 133 -7.61 6.39 8.61
CA LEU A 133 -6.70 6.38 7.46
C LEU A 133 -6.28 7.79 7.05
N VAL A 134 -7.20 8.75 7.11
CA VAL A 134 -6.93 10.18 6.81
C VAL A 134 -6.04 10.80 7.89
N ALA A 135 -6.31 10.52 9.16
CA ALA A 135 -5.59 11.12 10.28
C ALA A 135 -4.19 10.55 10.50
N THR A 136 -3.93 9.31 10.05
CA THR A 136 -2.68 8.59 10.35
C THR A 136 -1.87 8.17 9.13
N GLY A 137 -2.46 8.17 7.95
CA GLY A 137 -1.82 7.63 6.75
C GLY A 137 -1.44 6.14 6.84
N LEU A 138 -2.04 5.35 7.73
CA LEU A 138 -1.80 3.91 7.83
C LEU A 138 -2.08 3.20 6.51
N ARG A 139 -1.35 2.08 6.28
CA ARG A 139 -1.77 1.16 5.21
C ARG A 139 -3.08 0.51 5.60
N ILE A 140 -3.97 0.33 4.63
CA ILE A 140 -5.27 -0.33 4.89
C ILE A 140 -5.08 -1.71 5.56
N SER A 141 -4.07 -2.48 5.16
CA SER A 141 -3.78 -3.77 5.78
C SER A 141 -3.33 -3.65 7.25
N GLU A 142 -2.63 -2.58 7.60
CA GLU A 142 -2.24 -2.26 8.97
C GLU A 142 -3.48 -1.89 9.80
N ALA A 143 -4.32 -1.01 9.28
CA ALA A 143 -5.57 -0.60 9.94
C ALA A 143 -6.50 -1.79 10.20
N LEU A 144 -6.68 -2.68 9.21
CA LEU A 144 -7.52 -3.87 9.34
C LEU A 144 -6.93 -4.94 10.29
N ALA A 145 -5.63 -4.89 10.57
CA ALA A 145 -4.96 -5.80 11.49
C ALA A 145 -4.92 -5.29 12.93
N LEU A 146 -5.41 -4.07 13.21
CA LEU A 146 -5.42 -3.50 14.55
C LEU A 146 -6.37 -4.25 15.49
N GLN A 147 -5.86 -4.50 16.68
CA GLN A 147 -6.62 -5.02 17.82
C GLN A 147 -6.87 -3.91 18.85
N VAL A 148 -7.88 -4.08 19.68
CA VAL A 148 -8.17 -3.12 20.75
C VAL A 148 -6.98 -2.96 21.71
N ALA A 149 -6.24 -4.06 21.96
CA ALA A 149 -5.02 -4.04 22.76
C ALA A 149 -3.84 -3.27 22.12
N ASP A 150 -3.94 -2.89 20.85
CA ASP A 150 -2.93 -2.06 20.17
C ASP A 150 -3.19 -0.55 20.37
N LEU A 151 -4.34 -0.18 20.95
CA LEU A 151 -4.68 1.19 21.28
C LEU A 151 -4.21 1.52 22.70
N SER A 152 -3.44 2.59 22.84
CA SER A 152 -2.98 3.14 24.12
C SER A 152 -3.19 4.64 24.17
N GLY A 153 -2.97 5.26 25.34
CA GLY A 153 -3.00 6.71 25.48
C GLY A 153 -1.98 7.45 24.59
N ASP A 154 -0.88 6.78 24.23
CA ASP A 154 0.18 7.33 23.38
C ASP A 154 -0.11 7.16 21.89
N GLY A 155 -1.10 6.36 21.49
CA GLY A 155 -1.46 6.09 20.11
C GLY A 155 -1.66 4.61 19.78
N LEU A 156 -1.34 4.24 18.54
CA LEU A 156 -1.51 2.89 18.01
C LEU A 156 -0.18 2.15 17.84
N VAL A 157 -0.09 0.96 18.39
CA VAL A 157 1.04 0.05 18.19
C VAL A 157 0.81 -0.79 16.93
N ILE A 158 1.51 -0.48 15.86
CA ILE A 158 1.41 -1.21 14.59
C ILE A 158 2.42 -2.37 14.62
N ARG A 159 1.90 -3.59 14.75
CA ARG A 159 2.70 -4.81 14.85
C ARG A 159 2.91 -5.46 13.49
N LYS A 160 4.01 -6.22 13.36
CA LYS A 160 4.29 -7.11 12.22
C LYS A 160 4.10 -6.43 10.85
N THR A 161 4.62 -5.22 10.69
CA THR A 161 4.67 -4.57 9.37
C THR A 161 5.59 -5.35 8.42
N LYS A 162 5.72 -4.89 7.19
CA LYS A 162 6.70 -5.45 6.25
C LYS A 162 8.08 -5.52 6.95
N PHE A 163 8.71 -6.70 6.98
CA PHE A 163 9.95 -7.03 7.71
C PHE A 163 9.80 -7.13 9.25
N GLN A 164 8.64 -7.53 9.77
CA GLN A 164 8.38 -7.80 11.20
C GLN A 164 8.64 -6.60 12.13
N LYS A 165 8.69 -5.37 11.59
CA LYS A 165 8.92 -4.18 12.40
C LYS A 165 7.64 -3.77 13.14
N THR A 166 7.81 -3.35 14.39
CA THR A 166 6.75 -2.71 15.20
C THR A 166 7.05 -1.22 15.29
N ARG A 167 6.02 -0.39 15.25
CA ARG A 167 6.13 1.06 15.47
C ARG A 167 4.92 1.61 16.21
N LEU A 168 5.15 2.65 17.00
CA LEU A 168 4.10 3.48 17.56
C LEU A 168 3.69 4.54 16.53
N VAL A 169 2.40 4.74 16.38
CA VAL A 169 1.78 5.80 15.58
C VAL A 169 1.00 6.70 16.54
N PRO A 170 1.54 7.86 16.93
CA PRO A 170 0.83 8.80 17.79
C PRO A 170 -0.50 9.22 17.15
N LEU A 171 -1.53 9.36 17.97
CA LEU A 171 -2.84 9.86 17.56
C LEU A 171 -3.04 11.28 18.09
N HIS A 172 -3.58 12.13 17.22
CA HIS A 172 -4.13 13.40 17.71
C HIS A 172 -5.33 13.11 18.65
N PRO A 173 -5.53 13.88 19.74
CA PRO A 173 -6.62 13.63 20.70
C PRO A 173 -8.00 13.46 20.06
N THR A 174 -8.33 14.23 19.02
CA THR A 174 -9.59 14.10 18.29
C THR A 174 -9.74 12.77 17.56
N ALA A 175 -8.65 12.22 17.00
CA ALA A 175 -8.65 10.93 16.33
C ALA A 175 -8.80 9.78 17.35
N LEU A 176 -8.14 9.91 18.50
CA LEU A 176 -8.29 8.98 19.63
C LEU A 176 -9.74 8.96 20.11
N ALA A 177 -10.31 10.13 20.43
CA ALA A 177 -11.68 10.26 20.89
C ALA A 177 -12.69 9.67 19.89
N GLY A 178 -12.52 9.93 18.60
CA GLY A 178 -13.37 9.35 17.55
C GLY A 178 -13.27 7.82 17.47
N LEU A 179 -12.08 7.27 17.63
CA LEU A 179 -11.88 5.82 17.65
C LEU A 179 -12.49 5.18 18.91
N GLU A 180 -12.32 5.79 20.09
CA GLU A 180 -12.94 5.34 21.32
C GLU A 180 -14.47 5.42 21.25
N GLN A 181 -15.03 6.49 20.66
CA GLN A 181 -16.46 6.60 20.43
C GLN A 181 -16.98 5.46 19.56
N TYR A 182 -16.26 5.11 18.49
CA TYR A 182 -16.60 3.95 17.66
C TYR A 182 -16.55 2.65 18.46
N LEU A 183 -15.54 2.45 19.31
CA LEU A 183 -15.41 1.25 20.13
C LEU A 183 -16.54 1.11 21.17
N ARG A 184 -17.12 2.23 21.62
CA ARG A 184 -18.26 2.27 22.56
C ARG A 184 -19.64 2.10 21.89
N GLN A 185 -19.72 1.92 20.57
CA GLN A 185 -21.01 1.74 19.90
C GLN A 185 -21.76 0.51 20.43
N ALA A 186 -23.00 0.71 20.87
CA ALA A 186 -23.84 -0.35 21.44
C ALA A 186 -24.13 -1.50 20.47
N SER A 187 -24.12 -1.20 19.17
CA SER A 187 -24.32 -2.18 18.08
C SER A 187 -23.07 -2.99 17.74
N ARG A 188 -21.93 -2.73 18.42
CA ARG A 188 -20.69 -3.45 18.17
C ARG A 188 -20.80 -4.87 18.73
N PRO A 189 -20.75 -5.93 17.88
CA PRO A 189 -20.81 -7.29 18.36
C PRO A 189 -19.52 -7.68 19.10
N PRO A 190 -19.57 -8.62 20.04
CA PRO A 190 -18.38 -9.22 20.65
C PRO A 190 -17.49 -9.80 19.56
N SER A 191 -16.20 -9.45 19.56
CA SER A 191 -15.22 -10.03 18.65
C SER A 191 -14.30 -10.96 19.41
N LEU A 192 -14.19 -12.21 18.95
CA LEU A 192 -13.33 -13.22 19.58
C LEU A 192 -11.84 -12.80 19.59
N ARG A 193 -11.43 -11.94 18.66
CA ARG A 193 -10.03 -11.47 18.52
C ARG A 193 -9.85 -10.01 18.88
N SER A 194 -10.88 -9.36 19.40
CA SER A 194 -10.84 -7.93 19.79
C SER A 194 -10.33 -6.99 18.69
N TRP A 195 -10.62 -7.29 17.41
CA TRP A 195 -10.26 -6.43 16.31
C TRP A 195 -10.92 -5.05 16.46
N ILE A 196 -10.20 -3.96 16.10
CA ILE A 196 -10.79 -2.62 16.12
C ILE A 196 -11.92 -2.55 15.07
N PHE A 197 -11.66 -2.90 13.82
CA PHE A 197 -12.65 -2.83 12.75
C PHE A 197 -13.25 -4.19 12.45
N VAL A 198 -14.55 -4.31 12.70
CA VAL A 198 -15.31 -5.55 12.51
C VAL A 198 -16.54 -5.32 11.64
N SER A 199 -17.04 -6.39 11.04
CA SER A 199 -18.36 -6.42 10.39
C SER A 199 -19.48 -6.44 11.43
N ASP A 200 -20.73 -6.29 10.97
CA ASP A 200 -21.92 -6.42 11.82
C ASP A 200 -22.00 -7.78 12.55
N TRP A 201 -21.29 -8.80 12.04
CA TRP A 201 -21.20 -10.14 12.61
C TRP A 201 -19.99 -10.35 13.56
N GLY A 202 -19.21 -9.30 13.84
CA GLY A 202 -18.01 -9.39 14.69
C GLY A 202 -16.76 -9.95 14.00
N TYR A 203 -16.79 -10.26 12.70
CA TYR A 203 -15.63 -10.75 11.96
C TYR A 203 -14.72 -9.61 11.54
N GLN A 204 -13.42 -9.87 11.49
CA GLN A 204 -12.43 -8.96 10.92
C GLN A 204 -12.82 -8.57 9.48
N LEU A 205 -12.74 -7.29 9.16
CA LEU A 205 -12.98 -6.82 7.80
C LEU A 205 -11.91 -7.35 6.84
N ARG A 206 -12.34 -7.87 5.69
CA ARG A 206 -11.42 -8.32 4.63
C ARG A 206 -11.14 -7.16 3.67
N TYR A 207 -9.89 -7.03 3.24
CA TYR A 207 -9.49 -5.98 2.29
C TYR A 207 -10.36 -5.94 1.03
N ARG A 208 -10.74 -7.12 0.49
CA ARG A 208 -11.60 -7.21 -0.69
C ARG A 208 -12.95 -6.52 -0.48
N ASP A 209 -13.55 -6.75 0.68
CA ASP A 209 -14.88 -6.25 1.01
C ASP A 209 -14.82 -4.73 1.29
N VAL A 210 -13.80 -4.30 2.03
CA VAL A 210 -13.53 -2.87 2.26
C VAL A 210 -13.29 -2.13 0.94
N ARG A 211 -12.52 -2.71 0.01
CA ARG A 211 -12.30 -2.13 -1.32
C ARG A 211 -13.60 -2.02 -2.12
N ALA A 212 -14.48 -3.02 -2.04
CA ALA A 212 -15.77 -3.00 -2.73
C ALA A 212 -16.68 -1.89 -2.16
N VAL A 213 -16.75 -1.78 -0.83
CA VAL A 213 -17.52 -0.70 -0.17
C VAL A 213 -16.93 0.66 -0.52
N PHE A 214 -15.61 0.83 -0.44
CA PHE A 214 -14.96 2.09 -0.78
C PHE A 214 -15.28 2.56 -2.21
N ARG A 215 -15.33 1.65 -3.17
CA ARG A 215 -15.75 1.99 -4.55
C ARG A 215 -17.18 2.50 -4.60
N ARG A 216 -18.11 1.93 -3.80
CA ARG A 216 -19.49 2.43 -3.68
C ARG A 216 -19.52 3.82 -3.04
N LEU A 217 -18.69 4.06 -2.02
CA LEU A 217 -18.57 5.38 -1.38
C LEU A 217 -18.07 6.44 -2.37
N VAL A 218 -17.04 6.12 -3.14
CA VAL A 218 -16.50 6.98 -4.20
C VAL A 218 -17.58 7.34 -5.22
N ALA A 219 -18.36 6.36 -5.66
CA ALA A 219 -19.47 6.59 -6.60
C ALA A 219 -20.57 7.46 -5.97
N ARG A 220 -20.97 7.18 -4.72
CA ARG A 220 -21.99 7.94 -4.00
C ARG A 220 -21.55 9.38 -3.70
N ALA A 221 -20.30 9.58 -3.36
CA ALA A 221 -19.68 10.88 -3.17
C ALA A 221 -19.37 11.61 -4.48
N GLN A 222 -19.69 11.00 -5.63
CA GLN A 222 -19.47 11.54 -6.98
C GLN A 222 -18.01 11.95 -7.24
N LEU A 223 -17.04 11.32 -6.58
CA LEU A 223 -15.65 11.63 -6.76
C LEU A 223 -15.16 11.18 -8.12
N ARG A 224 -14.64 12.12 -8.90
CA ARG A 224 -14.14 11.87 -10.25
C ARG A 224 -12.67 11.43 -10.22
N ALA A 225 -12.26 10.77 -11.28
CA ALA A 225 -10.84 10.52 -11.52
C ALA A 225 -10.13 11.85 -11.80
N ASP A 226 -8.95 12.02 -11.19
CA ASP A 226 -8.06 13.14 -11.43
C ASP A 226 -6.86 12.67 -12.26
N GLY A 227 -6.60 13.33 -13.39
CA GLY A 227 -5.56 12.91 -14.33
C GLY A 227 -5.68 11.44 -14.77
N GLY A 228 -6.92 10.93 -14.93
CA GLY A 228 -7.22 9.53 -15.30
C GLY A 228 -7.05 8.53 -14.14
N ARG A 229 -6.93 9.01 -12.88
CA ARG A 229 -6.76 8.15 -11.70
C ARG A 229 -8.01 8.12 -10.84
N ALA A 230 -8.55 6.93 -10.70
CA ALA A 230 -9.66 6.70 -9.80
C ALA A 230 -9.22 6.90 -8.33
N PRO A 231 -10.13 7.40 -7.47
CA PRO A 231 -9.94 7.45 -6.03
C PRO A 231 -9.64 6.06 -5.45
N THR A 232 -8.66 5.96 -4.54
CA THR A 232 -8.27 4.71 -3.88
C THR A 232 -8.05 4.90 -2.40
N LEU A 233 -8.18 3.82 -1.60
CA LEU A 233 -7.81 3.84 -0.18
C LEU A 233 -6.35 4.25 0.04
N HIS A 234 -5.47 3.87 -0.87
CA HIS A 234 -4.05 4.25 -0.77
C HIS A 234 -3.81 5.74 -1.04
N GLY A 235 -4.69 6.38 -1.81
CA GLY A 235 -4.70 7.82 -2.00
C GLY A 235 -4.88 8.62 -0.71
N LEU A 236 -5.63 8.10 0.27
CA LEU A 236 -5.77 8.75 1.59
C LEU A 236 -4.42 8.85 2.31
N ARG A 237 -3.62 7.78 2.24
CA ARG A 237 -2.25 7.79 2.80
C ARG A 237 -1.33 8.76 2.05
N HIS A 238 -1.47 8.85 0.73
CA HIS A 238 -0.71 9.84 -0.05
C HIS A 238 -1.09 11.26 0.35
N THR A 239 -2.38 11.53 0.53
CA THR A 239 -2.89 12.82 0.99
C THR A 239 -2.33 13.18 2.37
N PHE A 240 -2.35 12.24 3.33
CA PHE A 240 -1.74 12.43 4.64
C PHE A 240 -0.25 12.79 4.52
N ALA A 241 0.52 12.02 3.74
CA ALA A 241 1.96 12.21 3.61
C ALA A 241 2.32 13.58 3.00
N VAL A 242 1.58 14.01 1.96
CA VAL A 242 1.79 15.31 1.32
C VAL A 242 1.41 16.45 2.28
N ARG A 243 0.26 16.37 2.97
CA ARG A 243 -0.15 17.38 3.95
C ARG A 243 0.84 17.50 5.12
N ALA A 244 1.38 16.37 5.60
CA ALA A 244 2.39 16.39 6.64
C ALA A 244 3.69 17.10 6.22
N LEU A 245 4.08 16.96 4.95
CA LEU A 245 5.23 17.69 4.40
C LEU A 245 4.92 19.17 4.18
N GLN A 246 3.74 19.52 3.67
CA GLN A 246 3.30 20.92 3.50
C GLN A 246 3.17 21.68 4.82
N ALA A 247 2.84 20.98 5.91
CA ALA A 247 2.79 21.58 7.24
C ALA A 247 4.18 21.77 7.89
N THR A 248 5.25 21.31 7.24
CA THR A 248 6.62 21.46 7.77
C THR A 248 7.17 22.83 7.39
N PRO A 249 7.79 23.56 8.34
CA PRO A 249 8.43 24.84 8.04
C PRO A 249 9.48 24.71 6.92
N THR A 250 9.52 25.73 6.05
CA THR A 250 10.40 25.79 4.88
C THR A 250 11.84 26.05 5.29
N GLY A 251 12.69 25.05 5.16
CA GLY A 251 14.14 25.10 5.34
C GLY A 251 14.76 23.79 4.93
N ARG A 252 15.85 23.81 4.16
CA ARG A 252 16.45 22.61 3.57
C ARG A 252 16.79 21.53 4.61
N ALA A 253 17.32 21.93 5.77
CA ALA A 253 17.63 21.02 6.87
C ALA A 253 16.36 20.43 7.50
N GLN A 254 15.33 21.25 7.68
CA GLN A 254 14.04 20.87 8.27
C GLN A 254 13.25 19.95 7.35
N ILE A 255 13.25 20.19 6.04
CA ILE A 255 12.61 19.28 5.05
C ILE A 255 13.28 17.91 5.09
N GLY A 256 14.62 17.84 5.13
CA GLY A 256 15.33 16.56 5.24
C GLY A 256 15.02 15.80 6.53
N GLN A 257 14.86 16.51 7.65
CA GLN A 257 14.46 15.91 8.93
C GLN A 257 13.01 15.43 8.88
N ALA A 258 12.08 16.25 8.38
CA ALA A 258 10.68 15.90 8.22
C ALA A 258 10.48 14.68 7.31
N MET A 259 11.24 14.58 6.22
CA MET A 259 11.24 13.43 5.32
C MET A 259 11.68 12.15 6.02
N ARG A 260 12.72 12.19 6.86
CA ARG A 260 13.16 11.03 7.65
C ARG A 260 12.13 10.65 8.70
N ALA A 261 11.60 11.62 9.42
CA ALA A 261 10.54 11.41 10.41
C ALA A 261 9.30 10.79 9.76
N LEU A 262 8.84 11.35 8.64
CA LEU A 262 7.69 10.83 7.90
C LEU A 262 7.95 9.42 7.34
N ALA A 263 9.16 9.12 6.85
CA ALA A 263 9.53 7.79 6.39
C ALA A 263 9.42 6.76 7.53
N THR A 264 9.93 7.11 8.72
CA THR A 264 9.83 6.28 9.92
C THR A 264 8.39 6.09 10.37
N TYR A 265 7.65 7.19 10.48
CA TYR A 265 6.23 7.20 10.86
C TYR A 265 5.39 6.31 9.93
N LEU A 266 5.56 6.47 8.63
CA LEU A 266 4.84 5.68 7.63
C LEU A 266 5.36 4.22 7.52
N GLY A 267 6.50 3.89 8.11
CA GLY A 267 7.12 2.57 8.01
C GLY A 267 7.59 2.29 6.58
N HIS A 268 8.27 3.24 5.94
CA HIS A 268 8.93 3.03 4.66
C HIS A 268 10.29 2.34 4.89
N VAL A 269 10.56 1.30 4.11
CA VAL A 269 11.84 0.58 4.14
C VAL A 269 12.96 1.42 3.52
N SER A 270 12.61 2.24 2.54
CA SER A 270 13.53 3.14 1.87
C SER A 270 12.94 4.55 1.82
N ILE A 271 13.76 5.53 2.16
CA ILE A 271 13.42 6.95 2.10
C ILE A 271 13.03 7.39 0.68
N VAL A 272 13.53 6.70 -0.35
CA VAL A 272 13.16 6.94 -1.77
C VAL A 272 11.64 6.84 -1.99
N SER A 273 10.96 6.01 -1.18
CA SER A 273 9.49 5.92 -1.23
C SER A 273 8.80 7.18 -0.69
N THR A 274 9.50 7.98 0.12
CA THR A 274 9.01 9.24 0.69
C THR A 274 9.37 10.41 -0.22
N TYR A 275 10.53 10.39 -0.90
CA TYR A 275 10.92 11.42 -1.86
C TYR A 275 9.90 11.63 -2.98
N TRP A 276 9.17 10.59 -3.36
CA TRP A 276 8.11 10.68 -4.35
C TRP A 276 6.98 11.66 -3.97
N TYR A 277 6.78 11.93 -2.67
CA TYR A 277 5.80 12.92 -2.23
C TYR A 277 6.25 14.35 -2.50
N LEU A 278 7.55 14.63 -2.61
CA LEU A 278 8.06 15.95 -2.98
C LEU A 278 7.67 16.32 -4.42
N GLU A 279 7.64 15.34 -5.33
CA GLU A 279 7.18 15.56 -6.72
C GLU A 279 5.69 15.99 -6.78
N ALA A 280 4.93 15.70 -5.73
CA ALA A 280 3.51 16.07 -5.62
C ALA A 280 3.28 17.39 -4.86
N THR A 281 4.34 18.10 -4.49
CA THR A 281 4.30 19.37 -3.75
C THR A 281 5.12 20.42 -4.49
N PRO A 282 4.55 21.04 -5.57
CA PRO A 282 5.26 22.06 -6.35
C PRO A 282 5.76 23.24 -5.48
N GLU A 283 5.04 23.58 -4.42
CA GLU A 283 5.41 24.64 -3.47
C GLU A 283 6.79 24.38 -2.83
N LEU A 284 7.06 23.15 -2.41
CA LEU A 284 8.36 22.78 -1.84
C LEU A 284 9.49 22.80 -2.89
N LEU A 285 9.18 22.58 -4.17
CA LEU A 285 10.13 22.70 -5.27
C LEU A 285 10.39 24.17 -5.61
N THR A 286 9.41 25.04 -5.49
CA THR A 286 9.56 26.50 -5.71
C THR A 286 10.52 27.09 -4.67
N ASP A 287 10.44 26.67 -3.41
CA ASP A 287 11.38 27.12 -2.38
C ASP A 287 12.82 26.69 -2.70
N VAL A 288 13.01 25.50 -3.25
CA VAL A 288 14.34 25.02 -3.72
C VAL A 288 14.83 25.87 -4.88
N ALA A 289 13.97 26.20 -5.85
CA ALA A 289 14.29 27.04 -6.98
C ALA A 289 14.69 28.47 -6.52
N THR A 290 13.88 29.08 -5.65
CA THR A 290 14.15 30.40 -5.07
C THR A 290 15.48 30.43 -4.28
N ALA A 291 15.77 29.38 -3.52
CA ALA A 291 17.05 29.26 -2.82
C ALA A 291 18.24 29.09 -3.78
N SER A 292 18.03 28.43 -4.91
CA SER A 292 19.06 28.27 -5.95
C SER A 292 19.30 29.60 -6.70
N GLU A 293 18.27 30.36 -6.98
CA GLU A 293 18.38 31.69 -7.58
C GLU A 293 19.16 32.65 -6.67
N ARG A 294 18.93 32.64 -5.35
CA ARG A 294 19.71 33.44 -4.40
C ARG A 294 21.20 33.09 -4.38
N LEU A 295 21.54 31.82 -4.55
CA LEU A 295 22.94 31.37 -4.65
C LEU A 295 23.64 31.82 -5.93
N VAL A 296 22.86 32.08 -7.00
CA VAL A 296 23.38 32.57 -8.29
C VAL A 296 23.43 34.09 -8.33
N THR A 297 22.54 34.76 -7.59
CA THR A 297 22.46 36.25 -7.56
C THR A 297 23.32 36.90 -6.47
N GLU A 298 23.74 36.14 -5.43
CA GLU A 298 24.76 36.57 -4.49
C GLU A 298 26.14 36.33 -5.15
N GLU A 299 26.58 37.27 -6.01
CA GLU A 299 27.98 37.33 -6.42
C GLU A 299 28.85 37.61 -5.19
N PRO A 300 30.01 36.94 -5.06
CA PRO A 300 30.98 37.29 -4.01
C PRO A 300 31.55 38.67 -4.28
N LEU A 301 31.47 39.53 -3.28
CA LEU A 301 32.26 40.77 -3.18
C LEU A 301 33.76 40.46 -3.20
#